data_b588903bbe0df9259e791397ab305274
#
_entry.id   b588903bbe0df9259e791397ab305274
#
_cell.length_a   1.000
_cell.length_b   1.000
_cell.length_c   1.000
_cell.angle_alpha   90.00
_cell.angle_beta   90.00
_cell.angle_gamma   90.00
#
_symmetry.space_group_name_H-M   'P 1'
#
loop_
_entity.id
_entity.type
_entity.pdbx_description
1 polymer ?
#
loop_
_entity_poly.entity_id
_entity_poly.type
_entity_poly.pdbx_seq_one_letter_code
_entity_poly.pdbx_strand_id
1 'polypeptide(L)'
;PPRLPVTMRSCARARNCERRAAGQNTDVDRDAFWEIIDVARARAADVDEVPATLVELLRGRSPAELVAFREVQDELFDRDAYRWDLWAAAYVINGGASHDGFEYFLGWLMAQGRMRWEATLADPDSLADVVDADTGDLDCEEMLYVAPGAAPDEEAFWAALPDRGEHLPPGPAGENFDFEDEARMRRLLPRLTAIFYDDDGR
;
A
#
# COMPACT_ATOMS: atom_id res chain seq x y z
N PRO A 1 -29.98 26.26 22.33
CA PRO A 1 -29.59 25.16 21.46
C PRO A 1 -28.83 24.10 22.27
N PRO A 2 -29.22 22.83 22.21
CA PRO A 2 -28.60 21.78 22.99
C PRO A 2 -27.29 21.33 22.37
N ARG A 3 -26.29 21.11 23.24
CA ARG A 3 -24.99 20.55 22.91
C ARG A 3 -25.13 19.03 22.67
N LEU A 4 -24.65 18.52 21.56
CA LEU A 4 -24.58 17.10 21.27
C LEU A 4 -23.52 16.39 22.13
N PRO A 5 -23.75 15.15 22.59
CA PRO A 5 -22.85 14.45 23.50
C PRO A 5 -21.63 13.87 22.78
N VAL A 6 -20.47 14.06 23.41
CA VAL A 6 -19.13 13.53 23.05
C VAL A 6 -19.08 12.07 23.54
N THR A 7 -19.66 11.11 22.82
CA THR A 7 -19.67 9.70 23.27
C THR A 7 -19.38 8.61 22.23
N MET A 8 -18.90 8.94 21.01
CA MET A 8 -18.55 7.88 20.04
C MET A 8 -17.06 7.66 19.79
N ARG A 9 -16.16 8.57 20.22
CA ARG A 9 -14.70 8.37 20.09
C ARG A 9 -14.03 7.61 21.25
N SER A 10 -14.75 7.42 22.37
CA SER A 10 -14.25 6.76 23.57
C SER A 10 -14.31 5.23 23.52
N CYS A 11 -15.21 4.65 22.73
CA CYS A 11 -15.49 3.21 22.78
C CYS A 11 -14.47 2.35 21.99
N ALA A 12 -13.85 2.90 20.95
CA ALA A 12 -12.82 2.18 20.19
C ALA A 12 -11.47 2.16 20.95
N ARG A 13 -11.10 3.30 21.56
CA ARG A 13 -9.89 3.38 22.38
C ARG A 13 -9.97 2.56 23.68
N ALA A 14 -11.16 2.45 24.29
CA ALA A 14 -11.36 1.63 25.48
C ALA A 14 -11.25 0.14 25.18
N ARG A 15 -11.80 -0.34 24.06
CA ARG A 15 -11.70 -1.75 23.63
C ARG A 15 -10.28 -2.15 23.29
N ASN A 16 -9.47 -1.25 22.71
CA ASN A 16 -8.06 -1.50 22.43
C ASN A 16 -7.23 -1.53 23.75
N CYS A 17 -7.58 -0.72 24.74
CA CYS A 17 -6.93 -0.72 26.04
C CYS A 17 -7.24 -1.99 26.87
N GLU A 18 -8.46 -2.50 26.77
CA GLU A 18 -8.89 -3.73 27.46
C GLU A 18 -8.23 -5.00 26.84
N ARG A 19 -8.05 -5.04 25.50
CA ARG A 19 -7.34 -6.13 24.83
C ARG A 19 -5.85 -6.15 25.15
N ARG A 20 -5.19 -4.98 25.25
CA ARG A 20 -3.78 -4.87 25.71
C ARG A 20 -3.59 -5.37 27.14
N ALA A 21 -4.58 -5.22 28.01
CA ALA A 21 -4.54 -5.69 29.41
C ALA A 21 -4.72 -7.21 29.54
N ALA A 22 -5.26 -7.89 28.51
CA ALA A 22 -5.51 -9.32 28.50
C ALA A 22 -4.32 -10.18 28.01
N GLY A 23 -3.16 -9.57 27.70
CA GLY A 23 -1.95 -10.30 27.29
C GLY A 23 -2.01 -10.94 25.90
N GLN A 24 -3.03 -10.63 25.09
CA GLN A 24 -3.17 -11.06 23.69
C GLN A 24 -2.86 -9.85 22.78
N ASN A 25 -1.58 -9.52 22.69
CA ASN A 25 -1.11 -8.51 21.73
C ASN A 25 -0.88 -9.18 20.38
N THR A 26 -1.95 -9.59 19.71
CA THR A 26 -1.94 -10.16 18.35
C THR A 26 -2.37 -9.11 17.30
N ASP A 27 -2.62 -7.86 17.70
CA ASP A 27 -3.06 -6.79 16.81
C ASP A 27 -1.85 -6.04 16.25
N VAL A 28 -1.45 -6.35 15.03
CA VAL A 28 -0.71 -5.43 14.19
C VAL A 28 -1.73 -4.41 13.67
N ASP A 29 -1.82 -3.24 14.33
CA ASP A 29 -2.61 -2.14 13.82
C ASP A 29 -1.86 -1.38 12.72
N ARG A 30 -2.52 -0.43 12.06
CA ARG A 30 -1.91 0.34 10.97
C ARG A 30 -0.64 1.09 11.38
N ASP A 31 -0.57 1.58 12.61
CA ASP A 31 0.62 2.31 13.08
C ASP A 31 1.79 1.33 13.27
N ALA A 32 1.55 0.18 13.90
CA ALA A 32 2.56 -0.89 14.05
C ALA A 32 3.01 -1.46 12.70
N PHE A 33 2.10 -1.61 11.73
CA PHE A 33 2.44 -2.02 10.37
C PHE A 33 3.43 -1.04 9.74
N TRP A 34 3.11 0.26 9.75
CA TRP A 34 3.98 1.27 9.16
C TRP A 34 5.31 1.42 9.90
N GLU A 35 5.34 1.24 11.23
CA GLU A 35 6.60 1.21 11.98
C GLU A 35 7.52 0.10 11.46
N ILE A 36 6.98 -1.09 11.15
CA ILE A 36 7.75 -2.21 10.62
C ILE A 36 8.26 -1.89 9.20
N ILE A 37 7.41 -1.34 8.32
CA ILE A 37 7.78 -0.92 6.96
C ILE A 37 8.89 0.13 7.02
N ASP A 38 8.72 1.19 7.81
CA ASP A 38 9.68 2.30 7.91
C ASP A 38 11.03 1.83 8.48
N VAL A 39 11.03 0.89 9.43
CA VAL A 39 12.26 0.26 9.93
C VAL A 39 12.95 -0.57 8.84
N ALA A 40 12.20 -1.34 8.06
CA ALA A 40 12.76 -2.10 6.95
C ALA A 40 13.37 -1.17 5.90
N ARG A 41 12.64 -0.12 5.50
CA ARG A 41 13.11 0.88 4.54
C ARG A 41 14.38 1.61 5.00
N ALA A 42 14.47 1.93 6.30
CA ALA A 42 15.64 2.57 6.86
C ALA A 42 16.88 1.67 6.95
N ARG A 43 16.72 0.34 6.92
CA ARG A 43 17.80 -0.65 6.96
C ARG A 43 18.25 -1.08 5.57
N ALA A 44 17.36 -1.07 4.60
CA ALA A 44 17.63 -1.44 3.22
C ALA A 44 18.49 -0.37 2.52
N ALA A 45 19.45 -0.78 1.70
CA ALA A 45 20.28 0.14 0.92
C ALA A 45 19.46 0.82 -0.19
N ASP A 46 18.55 0.05 -0.80
CA ASP A 46 17.58 0.53 -1.80
C ASP A 46 16.19 -0.07 -1.55
N VAL A 47 15.23 0.30 -2.42
CA VAL A 47 13.85 -0.14 -2.26
C VAL A 47 13.69 -1.64 -2.54
N ASP A 48 14.49 -2.21 -3.40
CA ASP A 48 14.41 -3.62 -3.81
C ASP A 48 14.84 -4.57 -2.68
N GLU A 49 15.62 -4.09 -1.71
CA GLU A 49 16.02 -4.86 -0.53
C GLU A 49 14.98 -4.83 0.61
N VAL A 50 13.97 -3.96 0.51
CA VAL A 50 12.93 -3.81 1.56
C VAL A 50 12.16 -5.10 1.82
N PRO A 51 11.69 -5.86 0.79
CA PRO A 51 10.96 -7.11 1.03
C PRO A 51 11.79 -8.13 1.80
N ALA A 52 13.04 -8.34 1.44
CA ALA A 52 13.93 -9.28 2.12
C ALA A 52 14.16 -8.86 3.59
N THR A 53 14.36 -7.56 3.82
CA THR A 53 14.52 -6.99 5.16
C THR A 53 13.24 -7.16 5.99
N LEU A 54 12.05 -7.00 5.38
CA LEU A 54 10.77 -7.23 6.02
C LEU A 54 10.60 -8.69 6.44
N VAL A 55 10.92 -9.64 5.55
CA VAL A 55 10.89 -11.07 5.90
C VAL A 55 11.75 -11.35 7.12
N GLU A 56 12.95 -10.76 7.22
CA GLU A 56 13.81 -10.92 8.40
C GLU A 56 13.20 -10.31 9.67
N LEU A 57 12.60 -9.12 9.59
CA LEU A 57 11.95 -8.46 10.72
C LEU A 57 10.69 -9.18 11.21
N LEU A 58 9.99 -9.84 10.29
CA LEU A 58 8.78 -10.61 10.58
C LEU A 58 9.08 -12.03 11.09
N ARG A 59 10.28 -12.57 10.84
CA ARG A 59 10.68 -13.90 11.33
C ARG A 59 10.57 -13.99 12.84
N GLY A 60 9.99 -15.07 13.30
CA GLY A 60 9.78 -15.34 14.74
C GLY A 60 8.54 -14.68 15.33
N ARG A 61 7.78 -13.92 14.55
CA ARG A 61 6.44 -13.49 14.94
C ARG A 61 5.49 -14.68 14.93
N SER A 62 4.44 -14.57 15.74
CA SER A 62 3.41 -15.61 15.77
C SER A 62 2.63 -15.64 14.45
N PRO A 63 2.04 -16.79 14.07
CA PRO A 63 1.19 -16.88 12.88
C PRO A 63 0.06 -15.85 12.86
N ALA A 64 -0.53 -15.53 14.01
CA ALA A 64 -1.58 -14.53 14.13
C ALA A 64 -1.08 -13.09 13.86
N GLU A 65 0.14 -12.75 14.26
CA GLU A 65 0.74 -11.44 13.92
C GLU A 65 1.07 -11.33 12.44
N LEU A 66 1.51 -12.41 11.79
CA LEU A 66 1.77 -12.44 10.35
C LEU A 66 0.47 -12.29 9.54
N VAL A 67 -0.59 -12.96 9.97
CA VAL A 67 -1.93 -12.80 9.36
C VAL A 67 -2.41 -11.37 9.54
N ALA A 68 -2.33 -10.80 10.75
CA ALA A 68 -2.74 -9.42 11.01
C ALA A 68 -1.93 -8.41 10.19
N PHE A 69 -0.62 -8.63 10.00
CA PHE A 69 0.20 -7.81 9.12
C PHE A 69 -0.32 -7.84 7.68
N ARG A 70 -0.63 -9.02 7.15
CA ARG A 70 -1.18 -9.17 5.80
C ARG A 70 -2.57 -8.54 5.67
N GLU A 71 -3.46 -8.69 6.65
CA GLU A 71 -4.77 -8.06 6.64
C GLU A 71 -4.69 -6.52 6.57
N VAL A 72 -3.73 -5.91 7.29
CA VAL A 72 -3.48 -4.47 7.18
C VAL A 72 -2.98 -4.09 5.80
N GLN A 73 -2.07 -4.87 5.21
CA GLN A 73 -1.58 -4.66 3.85
C GLN A 73 -2.73 -4.71 2.84
N ASP A 74 -3.57 -5.73 2.91
CA ASP A 74 -4.73 -5.90 2.03
C ASP A 74 -5.72 -4.74 2.20
N GLU A 75 -5.98 -4.30 3.43
CA GLU A 75 -6.86 -3.15 3.68
C GLU A 75 -6.32 -1.86 3.06
N LEU A 76 -5.01 -1.61 3.16
CA LEU A 76 -4.36 -0.45 2.55
C LEU A 76 -4.46 -0.48 1.02
N PHE A 77 -4.25 -1.64 0.40
CA PHE A 77 -4.35 -1.82 -1.04
C PHE A 77 -5.79 -1.65 -1.51
N ASP A 78 -6.74 -2.38 -0.92
CA ASP A 78 -8.10 -2.50 -1.42
C ASP A 78 -8.96 -1.26 -1.13
N ARG A 79 -8.72 -0.59 0.01
CA ARG A 79 -9.59 0.51 0.45
C ARG A 79 -8.98 1.89 0.28
N ASP A 80 -7.67 2.02 0.50
CA ASP A 80 -7.02 3.33 0.47
C ASP A 80 -6.43 3.62 -0.91
N ALA A 81 -5.81 2.61 -1.55
CA ALA A 81 -5.05 2.77 -2.78
C ALA A 81 -5.77 2.32 -4.06
N TYR A 82 -6.84 1.52 -3.98
CA TYR A 82 -7.57 1.05 -5.16
C TYR A 82 -8.41 2.18 -5.75
N ARG A 83 -7.76 3.03 -6.56
CA ARG A 83 -8.31 4.29 -7.08
C ARG A 83 -7.86 4.53 -8.51
N TRP A 84 -8.76 5.08 -9.33
CA TRP A 84 -8.47 5.37 -10.73
C TRP A 84 -7.35 6.38 -10.95
N ASP A 85 -7.25 7.43 -10.12
CA ASP A 85 -6.22 8.45 -10.24
C ASP A 85 -4.82 7.92 -9.89
N LEU A 86 -4.72 7.02 -8.90
CA LEU A 86 -3.46 6.39 -8.55
C LEU A 86 -3.07 5.34 -9.61
N TRP A 87 -4.05 4.60 -10.15
CA TRP A 87 -3.80 3.68 -11.25
C TRP A 87 -3.32 4.40 -12.51
N ALA A 88 -3.88 5.59 -12.80
CA ALA A 88 -3.41 6.43 -13.88
C ALA A 88 -1.94 6.84 -13.71
N ALA A 89 -1.49 7.15 -12.48
CA ALA A 89 -0.08 7.44 -12.22
C ALA A 89 0.83 6.24 -12.52
N ALA A 90 0.44 5.04 -12.05
CA ALA A 90 1.15 3.80 -12.40
C ALA A 90 1.19 3.57 -13.92
N TYR A 91 0.05 3.81 -14.60
CA TYR A 91 -0.04 3.67 -16.04
C TYR A 91 0.92 4.60 -16.81
N VAL A 92 1.02 5.86 -16.40
CA VAL A 92 1.92 6.85 -17.02
C VAL A 92 3.38 6.45 -16.83
N ILE A 93 3.76 6.07 -15.61
CA ILE A 93 5.15 5.78 -15.27
C ILE A 93 5.62 4.49 -15.95
N ASN A 94 4.82 3.42 -15.88
CA ASN A 94 5.19 2.09 -16.38
C ASN A 94 4.84 1.88 -17.87
N GLY A 95 4.32 2.92 -18.58
CA GLY A 95 3.90 2.76 -19.97
C GLY A 95 2.71 1.79 -20.16
N GLY A 96 1.93 1.59 -19.10
CA GLY A 96 0.80 0.66 -19.00
C GLY A 96 0.74 0.01 -17.61
N ALA A 97 -0.45 -0.35 -17.15
CA ALA A 97 -0.63 -1.07 -15.90
C ALA A 97 -1.85 -1.99 -15.98
N SER A 98 -1.62 -3.31 -16.03
CA SER A 98 -2.65 -4.31 -15.80
C SER A 98 -3.10 -4.28 -14.33
N HIS A 99 -4.09 -5.09 -13.97
CA HIS A 99 -4.47 -5.22 -12.56
C HIS A 99 -3.31 -5.69 -11.68
N ASP A 100 -2.61 -6.74 -12.12
CA ASP A 100 -1.46 -7.28 -11.39
C ASP A 100 -0.30 -6.26 -11.37
N GLY A 101 -0.02 -5.60 -12.50
CA GLY A 101 0.99 -4.55 -12.56
C GLY A 101 0.68 -3.37 -11.64
N PHE A 102 -0.59 -3.05 -11.43
CA PHE A 102 -0.98 -2.05 -10.45
C PHE A 102 -0.77 -2.53 -9.01
N GLU A 103 -1.06 -3.79 -8.68
CA GLU A 103 -0.73 -4.35 -7.36
C GLU A 103 0.79 -4.35 -7.10
N TYR A 104 1.62 -4.65 -8.10
CA TYR A 104 3.08 -4.60 -7.99
C TYR A 104 3.58 -3.18 -7.79
N PHE A 105 3.00 -2.20 -8.49
CA PHE A 105 3.25 -0.79 -8.25
C PHE A 105 2.89 -0.38 -6.82
N LEU A 106 1.76 -0.84 -6.28
CA LEU A 106 1.40 -0.59 -4.87
C LEU A 106 2.40 -1.23 -3.91
N GLY A 107 2.95 -2.39 -4.25
CA GLY A 107 4.05 -3.03 -3.52
C GLY A 107 5.29 -2.12 -3.47
N TRP A 108 5.72 -1.61 -4.63
CA TRP A 108 6.83 -0.65 -4.71
C TRP A 108 6.55 0.61 -3.90
N LEU A 109 5.36 1.18 -4.02
CA LEU A 109 4.98 2.40 -3.30
C LEU A 109 4.99 2.19 -1.78
N MET A 110 4.50 1.04 -1.30
CA MET A 110 4.52 0.68 0.11
C MET A 110 5.95 0.51 0.63
N ALA A 111 6.85 -0.08 -0.17
CA ALA A 111 8.27 -0.23 0.16
C ALA A 111 8.99 1.12 0.31
N GLN A 112 8.47 2.22 -0.25
CA GLN A 112 9.01 3.56 -0.05
C GLN A 112 8.76 4.11 1.39
N GLY A 113 7.90 3.46 2.18
CA GLY A 113 7.55 3.87 3.54
C GLY A 113 6.30 4.75 3.63
N ARG A 114 5.83 4.93 4.87
CA ARG A 114 4.58 5.60 5.19
C ARG A 114 4.47 7.00 4.61
N MET A 115 5.51 7.80 4.77
CA MET A 115 5.48 9.21 4.34
C MET A 115 5.25 9.33 2.83
N ARG A 116 5.91 8.49 2.02
CA ARG A 116 5.72 8.49 0.57
C ARG A 116 4.35 7.96 0.19
N TRP A 117 3.90 6.89 0.81
CA TRP A 117 2.56 6.33 0.64
C TRP A 117 1.48 7.39 0.86
N GLU A 118 1.47 8.02 2.03
CA GLU A 118 0.46 9.03 2.38
C GLU A 118 0.52 10.26 1.44
N ALA A 119 1.71 10.72 1.05
CA ALA A 119 1.87 11.83 0.11
C ALA A 119 1.31 11.49 -1.28
N THR A 120 1.59 10.28 -1.78
CA THR A 120 1.10 9.82 -3.09
C THR A 120 -0.41 9.60 -3.08
N LEU A 121 -0.98 9.09 -1.98
CA LEU A 121 -2.44 9.00 -1.86
C LEU A 121 -3.12 10.37 -1.81
N ALA A 122 -2.47 11.37 -1.24
CA ALA A 122 -2.99 12.75 -1.23
C ALA A 122 -2.89 13.41 -2.60
N ASP A 123 -1.82 13.15 -3.33
CA ASP A 123 -1.56 13.69 -4.67
C ASP A 123 -0.69 12.70 -5.48
N PRO A 124 -1.28 11.88 -6.38
CA PRO A 124 -0.52 10.94 -7.21
C PRO A 124 0.54 11.61 -8.10
N ASP A 125 0.33 12.86 -8.53
CA ASP A 125 1.29 13.62 -9.34
C ASP A 125 2.58 13.99 -8.55
N SER A 126 2.55 13.85 -7.20
CA SER A 126 3.74 14.01 -6.35
C SER A 126 4.83 12.97 -6.60
N LEU A 127 4.53 11.86 -7.29
CA LEU A 127 5.53 10.88 -7.72
C LEU A 127 6.56 11.49 -8.67
N ALA A 128 6.22 12.57 -9.39
CA ALA A 128 7.16 13.34 -10.19
C ALA A 128 8.36 13.90 -9.40
N ASP A 129 8.33 13.87 -8.05
CA ASP A 129 9.46 14.24 -7.21
C ASP A 129 10.53 13.13 -7.09
N VAL A 130 10.19 11.89 -7.48
CA VAL A 130 11.05 10.70 -7.27
C VAL A 130 11.26 9.84 -8.52
N VAL A 131 10.68 10.25 -9.65
CA VAL A 131 10.86 9.61 -10.95
C VAL A 131 11.42 10.61 -11.96
N ASP A 132 12.06 10.09 -12.99
CA ASP A 132 12.53 10.82 -14.16
C ASP A 132 12.28 10.02 -15.44
N ALA A 133 12.64 10.54 -16.59
CA ALA A 133 12.41 9.90 -17.88
C ALA A 133 13.18 8.56 -18.07
N ASP A 134 14.24 8.35 -17.30
CA ASP A 134 15.05 7.13 -17.32
C ASP A 134 14.57 6.11 -16.26
N THR A 135 13.55 6.45 -15.47
CA THR A 135 12.96 5.54 -14.47
C THR A 135 12.33 4.34 -15.18
N GLY A 136 12.78 3.15 -14.83
CA GLY A 136 12.17 1.89 -15.27
C GLY A 136 10.82 1.63 -14.62
N ASP A 137 10.27 0.45 -14.88
CA ASP A 137 9.00 0.03 -14.27
C ASP A 137 9.11 0.06 -12.75
N LEU A 138 8.14 0.72 -12.12
CA LEU A 138 7.99 0.73 -10.67
C LEU A 138 7.12 -0.46 -10.27
N ASP A 139 7.78 -1.56 -9.92
CA ASP A 139 7.11 -2.76 -9.44
C ASP A 139 7.87 -3.38 -8.27
N CYS A 140 7.16 -4.10 -7.41
CA CYS A 140 7.73 -4.91 -6.35
C CYS A 140 6.71 -5.99 -5.94
N GLU A 141 6.64 -7.06 -6.74
CA GLU A 141 5.78 -8.22 -6.47
C GLU A 141 6.13 -8.87 -5.12
N GLU A 142 7.40 -8.89 -4.76
CA GLU A 142 7.90 -9.52 -3.53
C GLU A 142 7.25 -8.96 -2.26
N MET A 143 6.78 -7.71 -2.29
CA MET A 143 6.05 -7.12 -1.16
C MET A 143 4.76 -7.87 -0.84
N LEU A 144 4.14 -8.53 -1.82
CA LEU A 144 2.93 -9.33 -1.62
C LEU A 144 3.20 -10.62 -0.83
N TYR A 145 4.46 -11.06 -0.78
CA TYR A 145 4.89 -12.33 -0.21
C TYR A 145 5.72 -12.20 1.06
N VAL A 146 5.86 -11.00 1.64
CA VAL A 146 6.71 -10.80 2.83
C VAL A 146 6.17 -11.53 4.06
N ALA A 147 4.87 -11.52 4.30
CA ALA A 147 4.26 -12.20 5.44
C ALA A 147 4.29 -13.73 5.30
N PRO A 148 3.85 -14.35 4.17
CA PRO A 148 4.00 -15.79 3.97
C PRO A 148 5.47 -16.24 3.96
N GLY A 149 6.39 -15.46 3.38
CA GLY A 149 7.82 -15.75 3.36
C GLY A 149 8.48 -15.74 4.74
N ALA A 150 7.88 -15.07 5.73
CA ALA A 150 8.32 -15.11 7.12
C ALA A 150 7.66 -16.21 7.94
N ALA A 151 6.60 -16.83 7.44
CA ALA A 151 5.84 -17.86 8.15
C ALA A 151 6.64 -19.17 8.23
N PRO A 152 6.61 -19.89 9.38
CA PRO A 152 7.23 -21.19 9.51
C PRO A 152 6.52 -22.28 8.70
N ASP A 153 5.25 -22.07 8.37
CA ASP A 153 4.41 -22.93 7.56
C ASP A 153 3.54 -22.03 6.65
N GLU A 154 3.92 -21.93 5.39
CA GLU A 154 3.26 -21.07 4.41
C GLU A 154 1.85 -21.58 4.08
N GLU A 155 1.63 -22.89 3.99
CA GLU A 155 0.30 -23.45 3.71
C GLU A 155 -0.67 -23.12 4.83
N ALA A 156 -0.25 -23.28 6.08
CA ALA A 156 -1.05 -22.91 7.24
C ALA A 156 -1.31 -21.39 7.30
N PHE A 157 -0.36 -20.55 6.86
CA PHE A 157 -0.55 -19.10 6.76
C PHE A 157 -1.67 -18.76 5.77
N TRP A 158 -1.61 -19.31 4.55
CA TRP A 158 -2.64 -19.05 3.52
C TRP A 158 -4.02 -19.56 3.95
N ALA A 159 -4.08 -20.72 4.63
CA ALA A 159 -5.32 -21.26 5.14
C ALA A 159 -5.94 -20.44 6.30
N ALA A 160 -5.13 -19.64 6.98
CA ALA A 160 -5.56 -18.81 8.11
C ALA A 160 -6.06 -17.42 7.69
N LEU A 161 -5.75 -16.98 6.46
CA LEU A 161 -6.23 -15.70 5.93
C LEU A 161 -7.74 -15.75 5.68
N PRO A 162 -8.47 -14.67 6.03
CA PRO A 162 -9.87 -14.55 5.64
C PRO A 162 -10.01 -14.47 4.12
N ASP A 163 -11.19 -14.86 3.62
CA ASP A 163 -11.50 -14.70 2.19
C ASP A 163 -11.57 -13.21 1.83
N ARG A 164 -10.57 -12.75 1.08
CA ARG A 164 -10.46 -11.37 0.63
C ARG A 164 -11.62 -10.96 -0.29
N GLY A 165 -12.17 -11.90 -1.05
CA GLY A 165 -13.21 -11.63 -2.05
C GLY A 165 -14.51 -11.08 -1.50
N GLU A 166 -14.88 -11.42 -0.25
CA GLU A 166 -16.10 -10.89 0.39
C GLU A 166 -16.00 -9.39 0.75
N HIS A 167 -14.80 -8.83 0.79
CA HIS A 167 -14.53 -7.47 1.29
C HIS A 167 -13.95 -6.54 0.23
N LEU A 168 -13.71 -7.04 -0.98
CA LEU A 168 -13.22 -6.21 -2.08
C LEU A 168 -14.25 -5.16 -2.49
N PRO A 169 -13.82 -3.91 -2.76
CA PRO A 169 -14.69 -2.92 -3.36
C PRO A 169 -15.11 -3.37 -4.77
N PRO A 170 -16.28 -2.94 -5.25
CA PRO A 170 -16.79 -3.36 -6.58
C PRO A 170 -15.93 -2.83 -7.75
N GLY A 171 -14.96 -1.98 -7.49
CA GLY A 171 -14.03 -1.40 -8.44
C GLY A 171 -13.22 -0.27 -7.81
N PRO A 172 -12.24 0.29 -8.55
CA PRO A 172 -11.44 1.40 -8.07
C PRO A 172 -12.30 2.62 -7.72
N ALA A 173 -11.91 3.32 -6.65
CA ALA A 173 -12.58 4.54 -6.23
C ALA A 173 -12.34 5.70 -7.22
N GLY A 174 -13.27 6.65 -7.25
CA GLY A 174 -13.21 7.80 -8.15
C GLY A 174 -13.93 7.56 -9.47
N GLU A 175 -13.77 8.50 -10.39
CA GLU A 175 -14.40 8.44 -11.71
C GLU A 175 -13.55 7.60 -12.66
N ASN A 176 -14.14 6.55 -13.23
CA ASN A 176 -13.50 5.76 -14.28
C ASN A 176 -13.33 6.59 -15.56
N PHE A 177 -12.18 6.46 -16.19
CA PHE A 177 -11.88 7.12 -17.46
C PHE A 177 -10.89 6.29 -18.30
N ASP A 178 -10.81 6.64 -19.56
CA ASP A 178 -9.86 6.05 -20.50
C ASP A 178 -8.46 6.60 -20.26
N PHE A 179 -7.49 5.74 -19.94
CA PHE A 179 -6.09 6.13 -19.75
C PHE A 179 -5.40 6.56 -21.06
N GLU A 180 -6.00 6.23 -22.22
CA GLU A 180 -5.54 6.74 -23.51
C GLU A 180 -6.05 8.17 -23.81
N ASP A 181 -6.95 8.74 -22.97
CA ASP A 181 -7.31 10.18 -23.04
C ASP A 181 -6.16 11.04 -22.51
N GLU A 182 -5.18 11.27 -23.37
CA GLU A 182 -3.99 12.08 -23.06
C GLU A 182 -4.34 13.46 -22.49
N ALA A 183 -5.38 14.12 -23.03
CA ALA A 183 -5.78 15.43 -22.54
C ALA A 183 -6.30 15.36 -21.10
N ARG A 184 -6.95 14.29 -20.71
CA ARG A 184 -7.37 14.06 -19.34
C ARG A 184 -6.20 13.70 -18.45
N MET A 185 -5.30 12.81 -18.92
CA MET A 185 -4.10 12.44 -18.19
C MET A 185 -3.22 13.65 -17.88
N ARG A 186 -2.99 14.54 -18.86
CA ARG A 186 -2.24 15.80 -18.65
C ARG A 186 -2.90 16.77 -17.66
N ARG A 187 -4.22 16.74 -17.53
CA ARG A 187 -4.93 17.55 -16.50
C ARG A 187 -4.82 16.94 -15.11
N LEU A 188 -4.86 15.61 -15.03
CA LEU A 188 -4.84 14.88 -13.76
C LEU A 188 -3.41 14.80 -13.18
N LEU A 189 -2.43 14.53 -14.05
CA LEU A 189 -1.05 14.23 -13.71
C LEU A 189 -0.08 15.12 -14.53
N PRO A 190 -0.17 16.46 -14.39
CA PRO A 190 0.56 17.39 -15.26
C PRO A 190 2.09 17.24 -15.19
N ARG A 191 2.64 16.89 -14.04
CA ARG A 191 4.10 16.75 -13.85
C ARG A 191 4.59 15.41 -14.38
N LEU A 192 3.89 14.31 -14.06
CA LEU A 192 4.22 12.99 -14.55
C LEU A 192 4.11 12.92 -16.07
N THR A 193 3.03 13.45 -16.66
CA THR A 193 2.88 13.47 -18.12
C THR A 193 3.90 14.35 -18.80
N ALA A 194 4.38 15.43 -18.17
CA ALA A 194 5.49 16.21 -18.71
C ALA A 194 6.82 15.43 -18.73
N ILE A 195 7.03 14.50 -17.79
CA ILE A 195 8.21 13.64 -17.77
C ILE A 195 8.10 12.55 -18.86
N PHE A 196 6.97 11.83 -18.91
CA PHE A 196 6.88 10.58 -19.68
C PHE A 196 6.25 10.73 -21.07
N TYR A 197 5.46 11.78 -21.35
CA TYR A 197 4.82 12.01 -22.66
C TYR A 197 5.54 13.03 -23.52
N ASP A 198 6.26 14.00 -22.91
CA ASP A 198 6.94 15.06 -23.67
C ASP A 198 8.36 14.67 -24.10
N ASP A 199 8.88 13.52 -23.61
CA ASP A 199 10.17 12.95 -24.05
C ASP A 199 10.06 12.13 -25.34
N ASP A 200 9.01 12.31 -26.16
CA ASP A 200 8.84 11.72 -27.49
C ASP A 200 9.89 12.22 -28.52
N GLY A 201 11.14 12.22 -28.10
CA GLY A 201 12.31 12.28 -28.97
C GLY A 201 12.76 10.89 -29.46
N ARG A 202 11.90 9.84 -29.31
CA ARG A 202 12.19 8.46 -29.79
C ARG A 202 11.30 8.05 -30.92
#